data_19ece9d036e3880c8834bb06c27b4cd1
#
_entry.id   19ece9d036e3880c8834bb06c27b4cd1
#
_cell.length_a   1.000
_cell.length_b   1.000
_cell.length_c   1.000
_cell.angle_alpha   90.00
_cell.angle_beta   90.00
_cell.angle_gamma   90.00
#
_symmetry.space_group_name_H-M   'P 1'
#
loop_
_entity.id
_entity.type
_entity.pdbx_description
1 polymer ?
#
loop_
_entity_poly.entity_id
_entity_poly.type
_entity_poly.pdbx_seq_one_letter_code
_entity_poly.pdbx_strand_id
1 'polypeptide(L)'
;MSDPSTVERYADAIAQAMPPLTARQLDLVLAAYRAMLAGKPAEIAAIATDAGWDTTDAASQLAEWPGVYLNEAKQVIGFWGLTVEPISTHLVTTASGSSWAWCALDPLFILPLIGERGTVAARSGGTGTPVELNVAPDKASRVSPGDAVYVSFLVPSGPFTDDVRLTFCDYVLFFDGKPAADRWTNEHPGTTAMPLDAAAAIGRAMAGRFREGNSSQAA
;
A
#
# COMPACT_ATOMS: atom_id res chain seq x y z
N MET A 1 13.38 -1.68 -19.07
CA MET A 1 13.50 -2.62 -17.93
C MET A 1 14.27 -1.89 -16.84
N SER A 2 13.69 -1.72 -15.67
CA SER A 2 14.40 -1.14 -14.52
C SER A 2 15.45 -2.13 -14.02
N ASP A 3 16.57 -1.61 -13.54
CA ASP A 3 17.64 -2.41 -12.95
C ASP A 3 17.10 -3.17 -11.72
N PRO A 4 17.25 -4.52 -11.65
CA PRO A 4 16.84 -5.32 -10.50
C PRO A 4 17.38 -4.79 -9.17
N SER A 5 18.62 -4.26 -9.14
CA SER A 5 19.20 -3.68 -7.93
C SER A 5 18.43 -2.46 -7.42
N THR A 6 17.82 -1.70 -8.31
CA THR A 6 16.96 -0.56 -7.94
C THR A 6 15.67 -1.03 -7.29
N VAL A 7 15.01 -2.07 -7.84
CA VAL A 7 13.80 -2.66 -7.26
C VAL A 7 14.07 -3.16 -5.84
N GLU A 8 15.14 -3.94 -5.66
CA GLU A 8 15.53 -4.48 -4.36
C GLU A 8 15.82 -3.37 -3.35
N ARG A 9 16.57 -2.35 -3.74
CA ARG A 9 16.92 -1.21 -2.86
C ARG A 9 15.68 -0.48 -2.33
N TYR A 10 14.69 -0.19 -3.20
CA TYR A 10 13.46 0.48 -2.75
C TYR A 10 12.59 -0.43 -1.90
N ALA A 11 12.47 -1.70 -2.28
CA ALA A 11 11.71 -2.67 -1.51
C ALA A 11 12.30 -2.89 -0.12
N ASP A 12 13.64 -2.96 0.01
CA ASP A 12 14.34 -3.05 1.30
C ASP A 12 14.11 -1.81 2.15
N ALA A 13 14.34 -0.61 1.59
CA ALA A 13 14.22 0.63 2.32
C ALA A 13 12.79 0.84 2.87
N ILE A 14 11.78 0.56 2.05
CA ILE A 14 10.38 0.74 2.45
C ILE A 14 9.96 -0.35 3.45
N ALA A 15 10.36 -1.61 3.23
CA ALA A 15 10.07 -2.68 4.18
C ALA A 15 10.72 -2.46 5.54
N GLN A 16 11.94 -1.91 5.60
CA GLN A 16 12.63 -1.55 6.85
C GLN A 16 11.99 -0.37 7.57
N ALA A 17 11.27 0.51 6.86
CA ALA A 17 10.53 1.61 7.46
C ALA A 17 9.20 1.17 8.10
N MET A 18 8.67 0.01 7.70
CA MET A 18 7.46 -0.56 8.30
C MET A 18 7.77 -1.15 9.69
N PRO A 19 6.79 -1.20 10.60
CA PRO A 19 6.96 -1.88 11.88
C PRO A 19 7.39 -3.35 11.68
N PRO A 20 8.37 -3.85 12.45
CA PRO A 20 8.71 -5.27 12.41
C PRO A 20 7.54 -6.11 12.95
N LEU A 21 7.29 -7.27 12.33
CA LEU A 21 6.17 -8.12 12.66
C LEU A 21 6.64 -9.51 13.07
N THR A 22 5.98 -10.10 14.05
CA THR A 22 5.99 -11.55 14.28
C THR A 22 5.02 -12.25 13.31
N ALA A 23 5.12 -13.57 13.16
CA ALA A 23 4.20 -14.36 12.34
C ALA A 23 2.73 -14.13 12.77
N ARG A 24 2.47 -14.15 14.08
CA ARG A 24 1.13 -13.90 14.64
C ARG A 24 0.62 -12.49 14.32
N GLN A 25 1.48 -11.48 14.35
CA GLN A 25 1.11 -10.11 13.97
C GLN A 25 0.84 -9.98 12.48
N LEU A 26 1.54 -10.74 11.62
CA LEU A 26 1.22 -10.77 10.19
C LEU A 26 -0.19 -11.29 9.93
N ASP A 27 -0.65 -12.32 10.65
CA ASP A 27 -2.02 -12.81 10.52
C ASP A 27 -3.05 -11.70 10.82
N LEU A 28 -2.79 -10.89 11.86
CA LEU A 28 -3.63 -9.73 12.19
C LEU A 28 -3.58 -8.65 11.10
N VAL A 29 -2.41 -8.38 10.52
CA VAL A 29 -2.25 -7.44 9.38
C VAL A 29 -3.05 -7.92 8.16
N LEU A 30 -2.93 -9.20 7.80
CA LEU A 30 -3.65 -9.76 6.65
C LEU A 30 -5.17 -9.71 6.85
N ALA A 31 -5.65 -10.01 8.06
CA ALA A 31 -7.07 -9.89 8.41
C ALA A 31 -7.56 -8.44 8.34
N ALA A 32 -6.77 -7.49 8.86
CA ALA A 32 -7.09 -6.06 8.78
C ALA A 32 -7.18 -5.57 7.32
N TYR A 33 -6.25 -5.96 6.45
CA TYR A 33 -6.33 -5.59 5.02
C TYR A 33 -7.58 -6.15 4.34
N ARG A 34 -7.93 -7.43 4.57
CA ARG A 34 -9.17 -8.01 4.01
C ARG A 34 -10.41 -7.26 4.51
N ALA A 35 -10.46 -6.94 5.80
CA ALA A 35 -11.56 -6.18 6.39
C ALA A 35 -11.67 -4.76 5.78
N MET A 36 -10.55 -4.07 5.59
CA MET A 36 -10.51 -2.72 4.98
C MET A 36 -10.99 -2.74 3.52
N LEU A 37 -10.64 -3.77 2.73
CA LEU A 37 -11.07 -3.89 1.34
C LEU A 37 -12.60 -4.08 1.17
N ALA A 38 -13.33 -4.40 2.24
CA ALA A 38 -14.78 -4.38 2.21
C ALA A 38 -15.38 -2.96 2.08
N GLY A 39 -14.58 -1.90 2.23
CA GLY A 39 -14.98 -0.52 2.00
C GLY A 39 -15.91 0.07 3.06
N LYS A 40 -15.91 -0.48 4.27
CA LYS A 40 -16.70 -0.02 5.41
C LYS A 40 -15.87 -0.09 6.70
N PRO A 41 -16.23 0.69 7.74
CA PRO A 41 -15.61 0.56 9.05
C PRO A 41 -15.60 -0.88 9.54
N ALA A 42 -14.45 -1.37 9.99
CA ALA A 42 -14.27 -2.77 10.37
C ALA A 42 -14.26 -2.94 11.90
N GLU A 43 -15.07 -3.88 12.37
CA GLU A 43 -15.09 -4.25 13.79
C GLU A 43 -13.79 -4.97 14.15
N ILE A 44 -13.13 -4.54 15.23
CA ILE A 44 -11.92 -5.19 15.74
C ILE A 44 -12.17 -6.67 16.05
N ALA A 45 -13.35 -7.01 16.59
CA ALA A 45 -13.72 -8.39 16.88
C ALA A 45 -13.78 -9.27 15.61
N ALA A 46 -14.22 -8.72 14.47
CA ALA A 46 -14.23 -9.44 13.20
C ALA A 46 -12.79 -9.66 12.67
N ILE A 47 -11.93 -8.64 12.76
CA ILE A 47 -10.50 -8.73 12.39
C ILE A 47 -9.80 -9.77 13.29
N ALA A 48 -10.02 -9.73 14.61
CA ALA A 48 -9.47 -10.67 15.56
C ALA A 48 -9.87 -12.11 15.25
N THR A 49 -11.16 -12.34 14.97
CA THR A 49 -11.69 -13.65 14.61
C THR A 49 -11.04 -14.22 13.34
N ASP A 50 -10.91 -13.40 12.27
CA ASP A 50 -10.25 -13.81 11.02
C ASP A 50 -8.76 -14.13 11.22
N ALA A 51 -8.10 -13.41 12.13
CA ALA A 51 -6.69 -13.59 12.46
C ALA A 51 -6.39 -14.67 13.51
N GLY A 52 -7.42 -15.26 14.15
CA GLY A 52 -7.25 -16.20 15.27
C GLY A 52 -6.71 -15.56 16.55
N TRP A 53 -7.04 -14.28 16.78
CA TRP A 53 -6.64 -13.51 17.96
C TRP A 53 -7.79 -13.38 18.98
N ASP A 54 -7.43 -13.18 20.26
CA ASP A 54 -8.35 -12.61 21.24
C ASP A 54 -8.69 -11.16 20.86
N THR A 55 -9.94 -10.74 21.06
CA THR A 55 -10.38 -9.38 20.67
C THR A 55 -9.67 -8.29 21.45
N THR A 56 -9.39 -8.53 22.76
CA THR A 56 -8.72 -7.56 23.62
C THR A 56 -7.24 -7.39 23.21
N ASP A 57 -6.57 -8.52 22.94
CA ASP A 57 -5.18 -8.52 22.47
C ASP A 57 -5.07 -7.82 21.11
N ALA A 58 -5.99 -8.11 20.16
CA ALA A 58 -6.03 -7.47 18.86
C ALA A 58 -6.28 -5.95 18.97
N ALA A 59 -7.19 -5.53 19.84
CA ALA A 59 -7.46 -4.12 20.09
C ALA A 59 -6.23 -3.39 20.64
N SER A 60 -5.55 -4.01 21.60
CA SER A 60 -4.31 -3.46 22.17
C SER A 60 -3.21 -3.35 21.11
N GLN A 61 -3.01 -4.39 20.31
CA GLN A 61 -2.00 -4.40 19.26
C GLN A 61 -2.28 -3.36 18.17
N LEU A 62 -3.53 -3.25 17.72
CA LEU A 62 -3.93 -2.26 16.71
C LEU A 62 -3.76 -0.82 17.24
N ALA A 63 -4.01 -0.57 18.52
CA ALA A 63 -3.83 0.73 19.14
C ALA A 63 -2.36 1.15 19.30
N GLU A 64 -1.43 0.20 19.36
CA GLU A 64 0.02 0.45 19.45
C GLU A 64 0.66 0.76 18.09
N TRP A 65 0.05 0.34 16.99
CA TRP A 65 0.62 0.53 15.67
C TRP A 65 0.35 1.92 15.12
N PRO A 66 1.38 2.66 14.67
CA PRO A 66 1.19 3.92 13.96
C PRO A 66 0.42 3.65 12.65
N GLY A 67 -0.39 4.64 12.21
CA GLY A 67 -1.15 4.49 10.95
C GLY A 67 -2.38 3.58 11.05
N VAL A 68 -2.87 3.32 12.27
CA VAL A 68 -4.18 2.70 12.50
C VAL A 68 -5.15 3.77 12.98
N TYR A 69 -6.24 3.97 12.26
CA TYR A 69 -7.24 5.00 12.56
C TYR A 69 -8.56 4.37 12.96
N LEU A 70 -9.13 4.84 14.06
CA LEU A 70 -10.41 4.38 14.59
C LEU A 70 -11.43 5.52 14.57
N ASN A 71 -12.70 5.18 14.30
CA ASN A 71 -13.81 6.11 14.50
C ASN A 71 -14.25 6.15 15.98
N GLU A 72 -15.27 6.99 16.30
CA GLU A 72 -15.83 7.11 17.64
C GLU A 72 -16.39 5.78 18.19
N ALA A 73 -16.90 4.91 17.30
CA ALA A 73 -17.37 3.58 17.64
C ALA A 73 -16.26 2.53 17.82
N LYS A 74 -14.97 2.96 17.78
CA LYS A 74 -13.79 2.08 17.88
C LYS A 74 -13.65 1.07 16.75
N GLN A 75 -14.26 1.33 15.60
CA GLN A 75 -14.06 0.54 14.38
C GLN A 75 -12.86 1.07 13.61
N VAL A 76 -12.11 0.18 12.96
CA VAL A 76 -10.99 0.54 12.09
C VAL A 76 -11.52 1.18 10.81
N ILE A 77 -11.12 2.42 10.55
CA ILE A 77 -11.46 3.20 9.34
C ILE A 77 -10.26 3.45 8.44
N GLY A 78 -9.05 3.22 8.95
CA GLY A 78 -7.79 3.32 8.19
C GLY A 78 -6.74 2.39 8.76
N PHE A 79 -5.97 1.74 7.88
CA PHE A 79 -4.92 0.78 8.25
C PHE A 79 -3.86 0.72 7.16
N TRP A 80 -2.65 1.12 7.48
CA TRP A 80 -1.40 0.94 6.71
C TRP A 80 -1.54 1.02 5.19
N GLY A 81 -2.00 2.15 4.68
CA GLY A 81 -2.14 2.38 3.24
C GLY A 81 -3.56 2.25 2.72
N LEU A 82 -4.52 1.77 3.52
CA LEU A 82 -5.94 1.74 3.15
C LEU A 82 -6.81 2.54 4.11
N THR A 83 -7.90 3.09 3.58
CA THR A 83 -8.96 3.73 4.36
C THR A 83 -10.32 3.59 3.68
N VAL A 84 -11.39 3.65 4.47
CA VAL A 84 -12.75 3.66 3.96
C VAL A 84 -13.20 5.08 3.56
N GLU A 85 -12.43 6.10 3.90
CA GLU A 85 -12.73 7.50 3.63
C GLU A 85 -11.98 8.00 2.38
N PRO A 86 -12.59 8.89 1.55
CA PRO A 86 -12.00 9.37 0.31
C PRO A 86 -10.91 10.43 0.56
N ILE A 87 -9.80 10.05 1.18
CA ILE A 87 -8.69 10.96 1.54
C ILE A 87 -7.63 11.09 0.44
N SER A 88 -7.74 10.33 -0.63
CA SER A 88 -6.81 10.32 -1.77
C SER A 88 -7.55 10.22 -3.09
N THR A 89 -6.81 10.12 -4.19
CA THR A 89 -7.36 9.87 -5.52
C THR A 89 -7.22 8.42 -5.99
N HIS A 90 -6.83 7.49 -5.11
CA HIS A 90 -6.52 6.10 -5.45
C HIS A 90 -7.63 5.17 -4.93
N LEU A 91 -8.70 4.99 -5.71
CA LEU A 91 -9.78 4.05 -5.36
C LEU A 91 -9.39 2.64 -5.79
N VAL A 92 -9.32 1.72 -4.85
CA VAL A 92 -9.08 0.29 -5.07
C VAL A 92 -10.40 -0.46 -4.98
N THR A 93 -10.74 -1.22 -6.03
CA THR A 93 -11.95 -2.05 -6.06
C THR A 93 -11.57 -3.51 -6.24
N THR A 94 -12.08 -4.38 -5.37
CA THR A 94 -11.92 -5.83 -5.39
C THR A 94 -13.29 -6.51 -5.42
N ALA A 95 -13.31 -7.82 -5.41
CA ALA A 95 -14.57 -8.58 -5.26
C ALA A 95 -15.25 -8.32 -3.91
N SER A 96 -14.50 -7.92 -2.87
CA SER A 96 -15.01 -7.67 -1.52
C SER A 96 -15.62 -6.28 -1.35
N GLY A 97 -15.24 -5.31 -2.17
CA GLY A 97 -15.71 -3.93 -2.06
C GLY A 97 -14.68 -2.93 -2.61
N SER A 98 -14.80 -1.67 -2.18
CA SER A 98 -13.92 -0.58 -2.61
C SER A 98 -13.40 0.22 -1.42
N SER A 99 -12.10 0.50 -1.41
CA SER A 99 -11.41 1.31 -0.40
C SER A 99 -10.44 2.28 -1.06
N TRP A 100 -10.07 3.31 -0.34
CA TRP A 100 -9.09 4.28 -0.80
C TRP A 100 -7.70 3.89 -0.34
N ALA A 101 -6.75 3.80 -1.27
CA ALA A 101 -5.34 3.65 -0.94
C ALA A 101 -4.74 5.02 -0.62
N TRP A 102 -3.78 5.09 0.30
CA TRP A 102 -3.14 6.35 0.65
C TRP A 102 -2.22 6.85 -0.45
N CYS A 103 -1.55 5.93 -1.15
CA CYS A 103 -0.63 6.24 -2.25
C CYS A 103 -0.65 5.21 -3.38
N ALA A 104 0.11 5.47 -4.43
CA ALA A 104 0.21 4.58 -5.59
C ALA A 104 0.88 3.22 -5.30
N LEU A 105 1.73 3.13 -4.27
CA LEU A 105 2.39 1.88 -3.89
C LEU A 105 1.43 0.91 -3.20
N ASP A 106 0.50 1.41 -2.40
CA ASP A 106 -0.35 0.57 -1.53
C ASP A 106 -1.08 -0.53 -2.31
N PRO A 107 -1.81 -0.26 -3.41
CA PRO A 107 -2.45 -1.33 -4.16
C PRO A 107 -1.46 -2.30 -4.82
N LEU A 108 -0.26 -1.82 -5.18
CA LEU A 108 0.80 -2.63 -5.80
C LEU A 108 1.49 -3.56 -4.78
N PHE A 109 1.37 -3.28 -3.49
CA PHE A 109 1.91 -4.06 -2.38
C PHE A 109 0.82 -4.90 -1.70
N ILE A 110 -0.29 -4.28 -1.31
CA ILE A 110 -1.33 -4.92 -0.49
C ILE A 110 -2.03 -6.04 -1.24
N LEU A 111 -2.45 -5.82 -2.49
CA LEU A 111 -3.14 -6.86 -3.26
C LEU A 111 -2.25 -8.10 -3.49
N PRO A 112 -0.97 -7.97 -3.90
CA PRO A 112 -0.04 -9.11 -3.90
C PRO A 112 0.16 -9.76 -2.53
N LEU A 113 0.26 -8.97 -1.45
CA LEU A 113 0.47 -9.48 -0.10
C LEU A 113 -0.65 -10.40 0.36
N ILE A 114 -1.91 -10.04 0.10
CA ILE A 114 -3.07 -10.85 0.49
C ILE A 114 -3.52 -11.85 -0.58
N GLY A 115 -2.85 -11.87 -1.76
CA GLY A 115 -3.18 -12.78 -2.86
C GLY A 115 -4.43 -12.38 -3.66
N GLU A 116 -4.89 -11.14 -3.54
CA GLU A 116 -6.09 -10.62 -4.17
C GLU A 116 -5.77 -9.90 -5.50
N ARG A 117 -6.83 -9.69 -6.28
CA ARG A 117 -6.80 -8.87 -7.49
C ARG A 117 -7.86 -7.78 -7.43
N GLY A 118 -7.59 -6.67 -8.09
CA GLY A 118 -8.52 -5.55 -8.14
C GLY A 118 -8.22 -4.58 -9.27
N THR A 119 -9.03 -3.56 -9.35
CA THR A 119 -8.80 -2.39 -10.19
C THR A 119 -8.43 -1.19 -9.33
N VAL A 120 -7.63 -0.30 -9.88
CA VAL A 120 -7.28 0.98 -9.25
C VAL A 120 -7.73 2.08 -10.19
N ALA A 121 -8.62 2.95 -9.72
CA ALA A 121 -8.95 4.20 -10.39
C ALA A 121 -8.22 5.33 -9.66
N ALA A 122 -7.39 6.07 -10.38
CA ALA A 122 -6.56 7.13 -9.82
C ALA A 122 -6.54 8.36 -10.74
N ARG A 123 -5.92 9.43 -10.26
CA ARG A 123 -5.59 10.59 -11.07
C ARG A 123 -4.09 10.80 -11.11
N SER A 124 -3.59 11.09 -12.29
CA SER A 124 -2.17 11.40 -12.52
C SER A 124 -1.73 12.60 -11.70
N GLY A 125 -0.62 12.48 -11.02
CA GLY A 125 0.03 13.59 -10.32
C GLY A 125 0.36 14.74 -11.29
N GLY A 126 0.00 15.97 -10.92
CA GLY A 126 0.28 17.18 -11.68
C GLY A 126 -0.61 17.42 -12.90
N THR A 127 -1.17 16.40 -13.57
CA THR A 127 -2.08 16.59 -14.73
C THR A 127 -3.55 16.37 -14.38
N GLY A 128 -3.85 15.56 -13.38
CA GLY A 128 -5.20 15.15 -13.02
C GLY A 128 -5.87 14.18 -14.01
N THR A 129 -5.16 13.73 -15.05
CA THR A 129 -5.65 12.78 -16.04
C THR A 129 -6.03 11.45 -15.37
N PRO A 130 -7.16 10.82 -15.74
CA PRO A 130 -7.52 9.51 -15.19
C PRO A 130 -6.48 8.43 -15.51
N VAL A 131 -6.12 7.64 -14.51
CA VAL A 131 -5.28 6.45 -14.61
C VAL A 131 -6.06 5.26 -14.06
N GLU A 132 -6.26 4.24 -14.89
CA GLU A 132 -6.98 3.02 -14.50
C GLU A 132 -6.09 1.81 -14.70
N LEU A 133 -5.97 0.99 -13.65
CA LEU A 133 -5.08 -0.17 -13.62
C LEU A 133 -5.85 -1.43 -13.22
N ASN A 134 -5.42 -2.57 -13.77
CA ASN A 134 -5.64 -3.88 -13.19
C ASN A 134 -4.42 -4.27 -12.39
N VAL A 135 -4.61 -4.69 -11.14
CA VAL A 135 -3.55 -5.18 -10.26
C VAL A 135 -3.88 -6.61 -9.84
N ALA A 136 -2.92 -7.50 -10.01
CA ALA A 136 -3.00 -8.91 -9.61
C ALA A 136 -1.71 -9.28 -8.86
N PRO A 137 -1.66 -10.42 -8.15
CA PRO A 137 -0.51 -10.83 -7.37
C PRO A 137 0.81 -10.89 -8.16
N ASP A 138 0.74 -11.18 -9.45
CA ASP A 138 1.89 -11.36 -10.34
C ASP A 138 2.21 -10.16 -11.24
N LYS A 139 1.24 -9.24 -11.43
CA LYS A 139 1.40 -8.12 -12.37
C LYS A 139 0.47 -6.94 -12.08
N ALA A 140 0.86 -5.79 -12.61
CA ALA A 140 -0.02 -4.63 -12.80
C ALA A 140 -0.01 -4.18 -14.26
N SER A 141 -1.14 -3.73 -14.78
CA SER A 141 -1.28 -3.27 -16.16
C SER A 141 -2.34 -2.17 -16.27
N ARG A 142 -2.18 -1.27 -17.25
CA ARG A 142 -3.20 -0.29 -17.58
C ARG A 142 -4.45 -0.98 -18.16
N VAL A 143 -5.64 -0.49 -17.81
CA VAL A 143 -6.92 -1.03 -18.32
C VAL A 143 -7.10 -0.68 -19.78
N SER A 144 -6.91 0.60 -20.15
CA SER A 144 -7.10 1.09 -21.50
C SER A 144 -5.76 1.37 -22.20
N PRO A 145 -5.68 1.25 -23.54
CA PRO A 145 -4.50 1.70 -24.29
C PRO A 145 -4.18 3.17 -23.99
N GLY A 146 -2.90 3.51 -23.93
CA GLY A 146 -2.42 4.88 -23.68
C GLY A 146 -0.92 4.87 -23.37
N ASP A 147 -0.41 6.03 -22.97
CA ASP A 147 0.98 6.16 -22.59
C ASP A 147 1.33 5.27 -21.39
N ALA A 148 2.60 4.92 -21.27
CA ALA A 148 3.08 4.11 -20.16
C ALA A 148 2.86 4.83 -18.83
N VAL A 149 2.28 4.12 -17.86
CA VAL A 149 2.11 4.64 -16.51
C VAL A 149 3.44 4.62 -15.77
N TYR A 150 3.72 5.69 -15.05
CA TYR A 150 4.86 5.83 -14.15
C TYR A 150 4.39 5.99 -12.72
N VAL A 151 5.26 5.66 -11.78
CA VAL A 151 5.03 5.85 -10.34
C VAL A 151 6.23 6.56 -9.75
N SER A 152 6.00 7.62 -8.98
CA SER A 152 7.07 8.27 -8.20
C SER A 152 7.33 7.50 -6.91
N PHE A 153 8.56 7.58 -6.45
CA PHE A 153 9.03 7.00 -5.18
C PHE A 153 9.94 7.96 -4.45
N LEU A 154 9.89 7.88 -3.14
CA LEU A 154 10.81 8.49 -2.19
C LEU A 154 11.45 7.35 -1.37
N VAL A 155 12.72 7.47 -1.05
CA VAL A 155 13.35 6.57 -0.07
C VAL A 155 12.98 7.07 1.32
N PRO A 156 12.35 6.26 2.19
CA PRO A 156 12.04 6.67 3.55
C PRO A 156 13.30 7.09 4.31
N SER A 157 13.21 8.16 5.07
CA SER A 157 14.33 8.68 5.90
C SER A 157 14.44 8.00 7.27
N GLY A 158 13.48 7.15 7.62
CA GLY A 158 13.41 6.41 8.89
C GLY A 158 12.14 5.59 9.00
N PRO A 159 11.84 5.03 10.17
CA PRO A 159 10.62 4.27 10.44
C PRO A 159 9.37 5.12 10.16
N PHE A 160 8.32 4.49 9.64
CA PHE A 160 7.03 5.14 9.45
C PHE A 160 6.35 5.44 10.79
N THR A 161 5.74 6.61 10.86
CA THR A 161 5.01 7.13 12.02
C THR A 161 3.61 7.58 11.57
N ASP A 162 2.81 8.17 12.46
CA ASP A 162 1.43 8.60 12.14
C ASP A 162 1.35 9.64 11.02
N ASP A 163 2.44 10.33 10.71
CA ASP A 163 2.54 11.31 9.63
C ASP A 163 3.07 10.72 8.31
N VAL A 164 3.11 9.38 8.16
CA VAL A 164 3.58 8.68 6.95
C VAL A 164 2.92 9.18 5.65
N ARG A 165 1.68 9.64 5.72
CA ARG A 165 1.02 10.25 4.56
C ARG A 165 1.77 11.49 4.07
N LEU A 166 2.10 12.42 4.97
CA LEU A 166 2.78 13.67 4.64
C LEU A 166 4.26 13.46 4.27
N THR A 167 4.91 12.47 4.90
CA THR A 167 6.35 12.25 4.76
C THR A 167 6.73 11.26 3.66
N PHE A 168 5.78 10.44 3.20
CA PHE A 168 6.02 9.42 2.18
C PHE A 168 4.88 9.32 1.15
N CYS A 169 3.62 9.09 1.56
CA CYS A 169 2.54 8.75 0.63
C CYS A 169 2.23 9.89 -0.36
N ASP A 170 2.28 11.15 0.08
CA ASP A 170 2.01 12.32 -0.77
C ASP A 170 3.06 12.48 -1.90
N TYR A 171 4.19 11.76 -1.82
CA TYR A 171 5.23 11.72 -2.84
C TYR A 171 5.17 10.48 -3.75
N VAL A 172 4.25 9.53 -3.50
CA VAL A 172 4.15 8.28 -4.25
C VAL A 172 2.85 8.26 -5.05
N LEU A 173 2.93 8.75 -6.29
CA LEU A 173 1.78 9.02 -7.17
C LEU A 173 1.88 8.26 -8.48
N PHE A 174 0.74 7.99 -9.12
CA PHE A 174 0.67 7.55 -10.51
C PHE A 174 0.77 8.73 -11.47
N PHE A 175 1.37 8.51 -12.65
CA PHE A 175 1.47 9.46 -13.74
C PHE A 175 1.05 8.82 -15.06
N ASP A 176 0.36 9.59 -15.89
CA ASP A 176 -0.15 9.20 -17.20
C ASP A 176 0.90 9.26 -18.32
N GLY A 177 2.18 9.35 -17.97
CA GLY A 177 3.30 9.36 -18.90
C GLY A 177 4.58 9.85 -18.25
N LYS A 178 5.72 9.55 -18.92
CA LYS A 178 7.04 9.98 -18.46
C LYS A 178 7.19 11.50 -18.34
N PRO A 179 6.67 12.33 -19.27
CA PRO A 179 6.80 13.78 -19.15
C PRO A 179 6.15 14.37 -17.90
N ALA A 180 5.01 13.82 -17.47
CA ALA A 180 4.34 14.24 -16.22
C ALA A 180 5.16 13.83 -14.99
N ALA A 181 5.66 12.59 -14.99
CA ALA A 181 6.51 12.07 -13.93
C ALA A 181 7.84 12.84 -13.80
N ASP A 182 8.50 13.15 -14.92
CA ASP A 182 9.75 13.92 -14.93
C ASP A 182 9.56 15.35 -14.39
N ARG A 183 8.47 16.04 -14.75
CA ARG A 183 8.16 17.37 -14.17
C ARG A 183 8.01 17.28 -12.66
N TRP A 184 7.20 16.33 -12.18
CA TRP A 184 6.99 16.13 -10.76
C TRP A 184 8.29 15.90 -9.99
N THR A 185 9.13 14.97 -10.45
CA THR A 185 10.38 14.64 -9.77
C THR A 185 11.39 15.79 -9.79
N ASN A 186 11.40 16.63 -10.84
CA ASN A 186 12.21 17.85 -10.88
C ASN A 186 11.75 18.90 -9.85
N GLU A 187 10.46 18.97 -9.57
CA GLU A 187 9.87 19.89 -8.57
C GLU A 187 9.94 19.34 -7.15
N HIS A 188 10.19 18.02 -6.99
CA HIS A 188 10.24 17.32 -5.69
C HIS A 188 11.58 16.58 -5.52
N PRO A 189 12.66 17.29 -5.14
CA PRO A 189 13.99 16.71 -4.96
C PRO A 189 13.95 15.50 -4.00
N GLY A 190 14.70 14.45 -4.33
CA GLY A 190 14.73 13.20 -3.58
C GLY A 190 13.73 12.15 -4.09
N THR A 191 12.80 12.52 -4.97
CA THR A 191 11.90 11.56 -5.62
C THR A 191 12.50 11.01 -6.92
N THR A 192 12.07 9.81 -7.31
CA THR A 192 12.42 9.15 -8.57
C THR A 192 11.15 8.55 -9.18
N ALA A 193 10.99 8.64 -10.50
CA ALA A 193 9.87 7.99 -11.18
C ALA A 193 10.31 6.72 -11.90
N MET A 194 9.49 5.66 -11.82
CA MET A 194 9.73 4.37 -12.46
C MET A 194 8.50 3.94 -13.27
N PRO A 195 8.70 3.16 -14.36
CA PRO A 195 7.59 2.52 -15.06
C PRO A 195 6.77 1.61 -14.12
N LEU A 196 5.48 1.44 -14.44
CA LEU A 196 4.53 0.67 -13.63
C LEU A 196 5.01 -0.77 -13.33
N ASP A 197 5.65 -1.43 -14.27
CA ASP A 197 6.18 -2.79 -14.10
C ASP A 197 7.26 -2.87 -13.01
N ALA A 198 8.14 -1.87 -12.95
CA ALA A 198 9.14 -1.74 -11.89
C ALA A 198 8.51 -1.41 -10.54
N ALA A 199 7.57 -0.48 -10.52
CA ALA A 199 6.81 -0.13 -9.32
C ALA A 199 6.05 -1.35 -8.76
N ALA A 200 5.38 -2.11 -9.62
CA ALA A 200 4.71 -3.35 -9.23
C ALA A 200 5.71 -4.42 -8.76
N ALA A 201 6.92 -4.48 -9.32
CA ALA A 201 7.97 -5.36 -8.82
C ALA A 201 8.43 -4.99 -7.41
N ILE A 202 8.55 -3.69 -7.09
CA ILE A 202 8.83 -3.21 -5.73
C ILE A 202 7.73 -3.68 -4.76
N GLY A 203 6.46 -3.46 -5.11
CA GLY A 203 5.34 -3.88 -4.25
C GLY A 203 5.33 -5.39 -3.99
N ARG A 204 5.59 -6.21 -5.02
CA ARG A 204 5.70 -7.68 -4.87
C ARG A 204 6.91 -8.09 -4.01
N ALA A 205 8.05 -7.45 -4.20
CA ALA A 205 9.24 -7.72 -3.40
C ALA A 205 9.00 -7.40 -1.91
N MET A 206 8.34 -6.28 -1.62
CA MET A 206 7.89 -5.95 -0.27
C MET A 206 6.95 -7.01 0.29
N ALA A 207 5.93 -7.43 -0.47
CA ALA A 207 5.01 -8.49 -0.06
C ALA A 207 5.73 -9.81 0.26
N GLY A 208 6.77 -10.16 -0.51
CA GLY A 208 7.67 -11.29 -0.22
C GLY A 208 8.37 -11.14 1.13
N ARG A 209 9.01 -9.98 1.38
CA ARG A 209 9.72 -9.69 2.65
C ARG A 209 8.81 -9.76 3.86
N PHE A 210 7.58 -9.26 3.75
CA PHE A 210 6.58 -9.37 4.82
C PHE A 210 6.25 -10.82 5.18
N ARG A 211 6.24 -11.71 4.19
CA ARG A 211 6.00 -13.15 4.41
C ARG A 211 7.25 -13.87 4.92
N GLU A 212 8.44 -13.55 4.40
CA GLU A 212 9.71 -14.22 4.70
C GLU A 212 10.29 -13.78 6.06
N GLY A 213 10.18 -12.51 6.44
CA GLY A 213 10.61 -11.99 7.73
C GLY A 213 9.95 -12.72 8.91
N ASN A 214 8.78 -13.30 8.69
CA ASN A 214 8.07 -14.13 9.65
C ASN A 214 8.53 -15.58 9.71
N SER A 215 9.13 -16.11 8.64
CA SER A 215 9.61 -17.50 8.60
C SER A 215 10.91 -17.66 9.42
N SER A 216 11.69 -16.59 9.58
CA SER A 216 12.99 -16.62 10.28
C SER A 216 12.87 -16.44 11.81
N GLN A 217 11.74 -16.01 12.34
CA GLN A 217 11.49 -15.83 13.78
C GLN A 217 10.71 -16.99 14.41
N ALA A 218 10.31 -17.98 13.62
CA ALA A 218 9.56 -19.16 14.09
C ALA A 218 10.44 -20.41 14.32
N ALA A 219 11.78 -20.26 14.30
CA ALA A 219 12.75 -21.36 14.50
C ALA A 219 13.47 -21.26 15.85
#